data_f9a89f6d63dd51dcaaac178c6847e67e
#
_entry.id   f9a89f6d63dd51dcaaac178c6847e67e
#
_cell.length_a   1.000
_cell.length_b   1.000
_cell.length_c   1.000
_cell.angle_alpha   90.00
_cell.angle_beta   90.00
_cell.angle_gamma   90.00
#
_symmetry.space_group_name_H-M   'P 1'
#
loop_
_entity.id
_entity.type
_entity.pdbx_description
1 polymer ?
#
loop_
_entity_poly.entity_id
_entity_poly.type
_entity_poly.pdbx_seq_one_letter_code
_entity_poly.pdbx_strand_id
1 'polypeptide(L)'
;MVAVPEISRLGPGKADKAGEVVRKILGLDDIQVNPKGVKAKQVMVEAAIMMSGHEIPTLSNKARGLSGKLLPLANNRSWLGKEDFGLEDRLIERELQGIAARWVRGAQRLEAERDPGKKWVLPSRSVELIRHFELENNPAQGFLEECFVQREEGWVPLEWVWNLWAEWRRKN
;
A
#
# COMPACT_ATOMS: atom_id res chain seq x y z
N MET A 1 2.91 2.55 -16.56
CA MET A 1 1.98 2.19 -15.47
C MET A 1 1.80 0.69 -15.49
N VAL A 2 2.04 0.00 -14.40
CA VAL A 2 1.84 -1.46 -14.29
C VAL A 2 0.59 -1.66 -13.42
N ALA A 3 -0.48 -2.21 -14.00
CA ALA A 3 -1.64 -2.65 -13.24
C ALA A 3 -1.36 -4.05 -12.69
N VAL A 4 -1.39 -4.21 -11.38
CA VAL A 4 -1.23 -5.50 -10.71
C VAL A 4 -2.62 -6.03 -10.39
N PRO A 5 -2.99 -7.22 -10.92
CA PRO A 5 -4.26 -7.83 -10.55
C PRO A 5 -4.27 -8.18 -9.05
N GLU A 6 -5.45 -8.24 -8.50
CA GLU A 6 -5.81 -8.48 -7.10
C GLU A 6 -4.83 -9.36 -6.30
N ILE A 7 -3.99 -8.73 -5.49
CA ILE A 7 -2.95 -9.41 -4.70
C ILE A 7 -3.56 -10.32 -3.61
N SER A 8 -4.78 -10.03 -3.15
CA SER A 8 -5.52 -10.82 -2.17
C SER A 8 -5.79 -12.27 -2.58
N ARG A 9 -5.75 -12.57 -3.88
CA ARG A 9 -5.93 -13.93 -4.41
C ARG A 9 -4.62 -14.73 -4.58
N LEU A 10 -3.49 -14.14 -4.24
CA LEU A 10 -2.22 -14.83 -4.28
C LEU A 10 -2.06 -15.69 -3.03
N GLY A 11 -1.79 -16.99 -3.20
CA GLY A 11 -1.42 -17.86 -2.06
C GLY A 11 -0.18 -17.31 -1.33
N PRO A 12 0.01 -17.69 -0.02
CA PRO A 12 0.99 -17.05 0.87
C PRO A 12 2.39 -16.87 0.28
N GLY A 13 2.98 -17.87 -0.31
CA GLY A 13 4.34 -17.78 -0.88
C GLY A 13 4.45 -16.94 -2.15
N LYS A 14 3.35 -16.73 -2.88
CA LYS A 14 3.30 -15.86 -4.07
C LYS A 14 3.11 -14.40 -3.64
N ALA A 15 2.30 -14.16 -2.62
CA ALA A 15 2.11 -12.83 -2.04
C ALA A 15 3.43 -12.27 -1.48
N ASP A 16 4.25 -13.12 -0.83
CA ASP A 16 5.56 -12.73 -0.32
C ASP A 16 6.53 -12.31 -1.42
N LYS A 17 6.58 -13.08 -2.51
CA LYS A 17 7.42 -12.74 -3.67
C LYS A 17 6.95 -11.47 -4.37
N ALA A 18 5.65 -11.31 -4.54
CA ALA A 18 5.07 -10.10 -5.13
C ALA A 18 5.37 -8.86 -4.27
N GLY A 19 5.20 -8.96 -2.96
CA GLY A 19 5.55 -7.90 -2.00
C GLY A 19 7.03 -7.53 -2.04
N GLU A 20 7.93 -8.51 -2.18
CA GLU A 20 9.37 -8.26 -2.34
C GLU A 20 9.68 -7.50 -3.65
N VAL A 21 9.08 -7.90 -4.76
CA VAL A 21 9.25 -7.23 -6.05
C VAL A 21 8.72 -5.80 -6.00
N VAL A 22 7.53 -5.59 -5.45
CA VAL A 22 6.96 -4.25 -5.25
C VAL A 22 7.88 -3.39 -4.41
N ARG A 23 8.42 -3.92 -3.30
CA ARG A 23 9.35 -3.20 -2.45
C ARG A 23 10.62 -2.79 -3.21
N LYS A 24 11.19 -3.69 -4.02
CA LYS A 24 12.37 -3.40 -4.84
C LYS A 24 12.10 -2.31 -5.87
N ILE A 25 10.97 -2.37 -6.58
CA ILE A 25 10.58 -1.33 -7.54
C ILE A 25 10.44 0.03 -6.84
N LEU A 26 9.70 0.08 -5.72
CA LEU A 26 9.48 1.31 -4.97
C LEU A 26 10.75 1.81 -4.24
N GLY A 27 11.73 0.92 -4.00
CA GLY A 27 13.02 1.22 -3.42
C GLY A 27 14.06 1.66 -4.45
N LEU A 28 13.78 1.52 -5.74
CA LEU A 28 14.74 1.64 -6.84
C LEU A 28 15.92 0.66 -6.66
N ASP A 29 15.61 -0.52 -6.10
CA ASP A 29 16.59 -1.60 -5.93
C ASP A 29 16.71 -2.42 -7.23
N ASP A 30 17.86 -3.03 -7.45
CA ASP A 30 18.08 -3.93 -8.58
C ASP A 30 17.20 -5.19 -8.48
N ILE A 31 16.56 -5.53 -9.59
CA ILE A 31 15.75 -6.72 -9.74
C ILE A 31 16.46 -7.67 -10.71
N GLN A 32 16.68 -8.90 -10.26
CA GLN A 32 17.21 -9.95 -11.14
C GLN A 32 16.09 -10.48 -12.03
N VAL A 33 16.24 -10.31 -13.33
CA VAL A 33 15.34 -10.84 -14.35
C VAL A 33 16.03 -11.98 -15.08
N ASN A 34 15.37 -13.13 -15.12
CA ASN A 34 15.87 -14.34 -15.79
C ASN A 34 15.02 -14.65 -17.03
N PRO A 35 15.26 -14.00 -18.18
CA PRO A 35 14.53 -14.33 -19.41
C PRO A 35 14.89 -15.72 -19.88
N LYS A 36 13.93 -16.47 -20.43
CA LYS A 36 14.16 -17.81 -20.95
C LYS A 36 15.17 -17.77 -22.08
N GLY A 37 16.25 -18.55 -21.96
CA GLY A 37 17.30 -18.64 -23.01
C GLY A 37 18.31 -17.50 -23.05
N VAL A 38 18.30 -16.57 -22.09
CA VAL A 38 19.24 -15.45 -22.01
C VAL A 38 19.86 -15.39 -20.62
N LYS A 39 21.09 -14.89 -20.51
CA LYS A 39 21.74 -14.69 -19.20
C LYS A 39 20.89 -13.77 -18.30
N ALA A 40 20.86 -14.09 -17.01
CA ALA A 40 20.24 -13.25 -16.00
C ALA A 40 20.78 -11.80 -16.08
N LYS A 41 19.87 -10.84 -15.95
CA LYS A 41 20.20 -9.42 -15.92
C LYS A 41 19.74 -8.81 -14.60
N GLN A 42 20.48 -7.87 -14.08
CA GLN A 42 20.01 -6.94 -13.06
C GLN A 42 19.44 -5.71 -13.76
N VAL A 43 18.24 -5.31 -13.37
CA VAL A 43 17.51 -4.19 -13.97
C VAL A 43 16.92 -3.35 -12.85
N MET A 44 17.19 -2.06 -12.85
CA MET A 44 16.48 -1.10 -12.03
C MET A 44 15.22 -0.66 -12.77
N VAL A 45 14.08 -0.75 -12.10
CA VAL A 45 12.78 -0.41 -12.69
C VAL A 45 12.23 0.85 -12.03
N GLU A 46 12.16 1.93 -12.80
CA GLU A 46 11.47 3.14 -12.39
C GLU A 46 10.01 3.08 -12.86
N ALA A 47 9.10 2.77 -11.95
CA ALA A 47 7.68 2.67 -12.29
C ALA A 47 6.79 3.13 -11.13
N ALA A 48 5.71 3.84 -11.48
CA ALA A 48 4.58 4.00 -10.58
C ALA A 48 3.70 2.74 -10.65
N ILE A 49 3.39 2.18 -9.50
CA ILE A 49 2.56 0.99 -9.38
C ILE A 49 1.16 1.42 -8.92
N MET A 50 0.14 1.05 -9.69
CA MET A 50 -1.25 1.20 -9.30
C MET A 50 -1.84 -0.19 -9.05
N MET A 51 -2.48 -0.36 -7.91
CA MET A 51 -3.17 -1.58 -7.52
C MET A 51 -4.63 -1.25 -7.22
N SER A 52 -5.54 -2.12 -7.63
CA SER A 52 -6.96 -2.03 -7.27
C SER A 52 -7.41 -3.35 -6.65
N GLY A 53 -8.29 -3.28 -5.68
CA GLY A 53 -8.81 -4.46 -4.99
C GLY A 53 -9.92 -4.09 -4.02
N HIS A 54 -10.58 -5.10 -3.47
CA HIS A 54 -11.65 -4.91 -2.48
C HIS A 54 -11.09 -4.71 -1.07
N GLU A 55 -9.87 -5.17 -0.83
CA GLU A 55 -9.20 -5.14 0.47
C GLU A 55 -7.78 -4.61 0.31
N ILE A 56 -7.22 -4.09 1.39
CA ILE A 56 -5.80 -3.76 1.44
C ILE A 56 -5.02 -5.07 1.45
N PRO A 57 -4.04 -5.25 0.54
CA PRO A 57 -3.29 -6.50 0.48
C PRO A 57 -2.48 -6.72 1.77
N THR A 58 -2.64 -7.89 2.39
CA THR A 58 -1.74 -8.32 3.46
C THR A 58 -0.41 -8.70 2.84
N LEU A 59 0.61 -7.94 3.12
CA LEU A 59 1.98 -8.19 2.67
C LEU A 59 2.77 -8.78 3.84
N SER A 60 3.66 -9.71 3.56
CA SER A 60 4.49 -10.32 4.60
C SER A 60 5.33 -9.30 5.37
N ASN A 61 5.86 -9.69 6.53
CA ASN A 61 6.77 -8.89 7.38
C ASN A 61 7.96 -8.25 6.62
N LYS A 62 8.26 -8.70 5.40
CA LYS A 62 9.26 -8.11 4.50
C LYS A 62 8.80 -6.78 3.88
N ALA A 63 7.53 -6.44 4.00
CA ALA A 63 6.95 -5.20 3.50
C ALA A 63 7.09 -4.00 4.45
N ARG A 64 7.83 -4.14 5.54
CA ARG A 64 8.17 -3.03 6.43
C ARG A 64 8.79 -1.89 5.63
N GLY A 65 8.26 -0.68 5.80
CA GLY A 65 8.69 0.50 5.05
C GLY A 65 7.91 0.79 3.77
N LEU A 66 6.93 -0.05 3.40
CA LEU A 66 6.03 0.27 2.28
C LEU A 66 4.96 1.29 2.65
N SER A 67 4.53 1.35 3.91
CA SER A 67 3.48 2.26 4.38
C SER A 67 3.75 3.71 3.99
N GLY A 68 4.99 4.17 4.15
CA GLY A 68 5.42 5.52 3.76
C GLY A 68 5.46 5.79 2.24
N LYS A 69 5.24 4.75 1.41
CA LYS A 69 5.24 4.83 -0.06
C LYS A 69 3.86 4.52 -0.65
N LEU A 70 2.87 4.22 0.19
CA LEU A 70 1.51 3.93 -0.22
C LEU A 70 0.65 5.19 -0.23
N LEU A 71 -0.18 5.31 -1.25
CA LEU A 71 -1.27 6.28 -1.32
C LEU A 71 -2.58 5.52 -1.54
N PRO A 72 -3.20 4.96 -0.49
CA PRO A 72 -4.46 4.27 -0.61
C PRO A 72 -5.60 5.26 -0.85
N LEU A 73 -6.43 4.98 -1.86
CA LEU A 73 -7.62 5.74 -2.16
C LEU A 73 -8.83 4.82 -1.95
N ALA A 74 -9.70 5.14 -0.99
CA ALA A 74 -10.90 4.38 -0.75
C ALA A 74 -12.07 4.91 -1.59
N ASN A 75 -12.75 4.01 -2.28
CA ASN A 75 -14.05 4.26 -2.86
C ASN A 75 -15.11 3.46 -2.08
N ASN A 76 -15.91 4.16 -1.28
CA ASN A 76 -16.91 3.54 -0.43
C ASN A 76 -18.29 3.41 -1.12
N ARG A 77 -18.38 3.78 -2.41
CA ARG A 77 -19.63 3.70 -3.15
C ARG A 77 -19.73 2.38 -3.89
N SER A 78 -20.70 1.56 -3.53
CA SER A 78 -21.04 0.37 -4.29
C SER A 78 -21.96 0.70 -5.46
N TRP A 79 -21.65 0.13 -6.61
CA TRP A 79 -22.45 0.21 -7.83
C TRP A 79 -23.07 -1.13 -8.19
N LEU A 80 -23.01 -2.10 -7.28
CA LEU A 80 -23.58 -3.42 -7.49
C LEU A 80 -25.08 -3.33 -7.80
N GLY A 81 -25.48 -3.89 -8.93
CA GLY A 81 -26.87 -3.80 -9.43
C GLY A 81 -27.25 -2.46 -10.06
N LYS A 82 -26.26 -1.57 -10.26
CA LYS A 82 -26.39 -0.25 -10.92
C LYS A 82 -25.26 -0.04 -11.91
N GLU A 83 -24.76 -1.12 -12.46
CA GLU A 83 -23.66 -1.12 -13.41
C GLU A 83 -24.08 -0.41 -14.71
N ASP A 84 -23.20 0.45 -15.18
CA ASP A 84 -23.36 1.16 -16.43
C ASP A 84 -22.33 0.66 -17.44
N PHE A 85 -22.71 -0.31 -18.23
CA PHE A 85 -21.82 -0.98 -19.19
C PHE A 85 -21.34 -0.07 -20.32
N GLY A 86 -22.01 1.06 -20.55
CA GLY A 86 -21.61 2.05 -21.56
C GLY A 86 -20.85 3.26 -20.98
N LEU A 87 -20.51 3.24 -19.67
CA LEU A 87 -19.86 4.38 -19.01
C LEU A 87 -18.49 4.68 -19.60
N GLU A 88 -17.67 3.65 -19.83
CA GLU A 88 -16.31 3.81 -20.35
C GLU A 88 -16.31 4.50 -21.72
N ASP A 89 -17.12 4.02 -22.65
CA ASP A 89 -17.24 4.59 -23.98
C ASP A 89 -17.70 6.04 -23.95
N ARG A 90 -18.71 6.36 -23.11
CA ARG A 90 -19.19 7.73 -22.95
C ARG A 90 -18.15 8.67 -22.33
N LEU A 91 -17.36 8.19 -21.36
CA LEU A 91 -16.29 8.97 -20.76
C LEU A 91 -15.18 9.26 -21.79
N ILE A 92 -14.82 8.27 -22.60
CA ILE A 92 -13.81 8.41 -23.65
C ILE A 92 -14.27 9.41 -24.70
N GLU A 93 -15.50 9.26 -25.20
CA GLU A 93 -16.02 10.11 -26.26
C GLU A 93 -16.28 11.56 -25.84
N ARG A 94 -16.76 11.78 -24.61
CA ARG A 94 -17.29 13.09 -24.21
C ARG A 94 -16.45 13.81 -23.17
N GLU A 95 -15.75 13.09 -22.32
CA GLU A 95 -15.12 13.66 -21.13
C GLU A 95 -13.60 13.53 -21.09
N LEU A 96 -12.99 12.73 -22.00
CA LEU A 96 -11.55 12.45 -21.94
C LEU A 96 -10.69 13.72 -21.91
N GLN A 97 -11.04 14.75 -22.70
CA GLN A 97 -10.31 16.01 -22.71
C GLN A 97 -10.42 16.74 -21.36
N GLY A 98 -11.60 16.73 -20.75
CA GLY A 98 -11.84 17.32 -19.44
C GLY A 98 -11.08 16.59 -18.34
N ILE A 99 -11.05 15.27 -18.39
CA ILE A 99 -10.28 14.40 -17.48
C ILE A 99 -8.79 14.69 -17.61
N ALA A 100 -8.26 14.74 -18.84
CA ALA A 100 -6.86 15.05 -19.09
C ALA A 100 -6.49 16.45 -18.60
N ALA A 101 -7.31 17.45 -18.87
CA ALA A 101 -7.11 18.82 -18.36
C ALA A 101 -7.12 18.90 -16.85
N ARG A 102 -7.94 18.09 -16.17
CA ARG A 102 -7.97 17.99 -14.70
C ARG A 102 -6.68 17.36 -14.16
N TRP A 103 -6.14 16.34 -14.80
CA TRP A 103 -4.87 15.73 -14.43
C TRP A 103 -3.70 16.70 -14.58
N VAL A 104 -3.64 17.43 -15.69
CA VAL A 104 -2.60 18.46 -15.92
C VAL A 104 -2.66 19.55 -14.83
N ARG A 105 -3.84 20.06 -14.53
CA ARG A 105 -4.02 21.03 -13.45
C ARG A 105 -3.62 20.47 -12.07
N GLY A 106 -3.94 19.20 -11.83
CA GLY A 106 -3.51 18.50 -10.61
C GLY A 106 -1.98 18.40 -10.51
N ALA A 107 -1.32 18.04 -11.59
CA ALA A 107 0.15 17.95 -11.66
C ALA A 107 0.80 19.33 -11.46
N GLN A 108 0.26 20.37 -12.12
CA GLN A 108 0.76 21.74 -11.94
C GLN A 108 0.62 22.22 -10.49
N ARG A 109 -0.52 21.93 -9.84
CA ARG A 109 -0.71 22.27 -8.43
C ARG A 109 0.29 21.54 -7.54
N LEU A 110 0.48 20.22 -7.75
CA LEU A 110 1.43 19.43 -6.99
C LEU A 110 2.85 19.96 -7.16
N GLU A 111 3.24 20.37 -8.36
CA GLU A 111 4.56 20.95 -8.60
C GLU A 111 4.73 22.32 -7.95
N ALA A 112 3.70 23.16 -7.98
CA ALA A 112 3.70 24.48 -7.33
C ALA A 112 3.73 24.37 -5.78
N GLU A 113 3.08 23.35 -5.21
CA GLU A 113 3.05 23.07 -3.77
C GLU A 113 4.25 22.25 -3.30
N ARG A 114 5.11 21.80 -4.23
CA ARG A 114 6.26 20.94 -3.93
C ARG A 114 7.31 21.72 -3.14
N ASP A 115 7.39 21.38 -1.86
CA ASP A 115 8.48 21.80 -0.99
C ASP A 115 9.36 20.57 -0.71
N PRO A 116 10.65 20.57 -1.11
CA PRO A 116 11.54 19.42 -0.93
C PRO A 116 11.64 18.92 0.51
N GLY A 117 11.29 19.75 1.49
CA GLY A 117 11.33 19.41 2.91
C GLY A 117 9.97 18.97 3.49
N LYS A 118 8.87 19.14 2.76
CA LYS A 118 7.53 18.82 3.25
C LYS A 118 7.04 17.46 2.79
N LYS A 119 6.44 16.72 3.71
CA LYS A 119 5.65 15.54 3.39
C LYS A 119 4.35 15.96 2.70
N TRP A 120 3.89 15.14 1.76
CA TRP A 120 2.57 15.30 1.15
C TRP A 120 1.47 15.28 2.22
N VAL A 121 0.51 16.19 2.11
CA VAL A 121 -0.69 16.14 2.93
C VAL A 121 -1.62 15.08 2.36
N LEU A 122 -1.74 13.97 3.07
CA LEU A 122 -2.62 12.89 2.69
C LEU A 122 -4.06 13.15 3.17
N PRO A 123 -5.07 12.72 2.41
CA PRO A 123 -6.45 12.73 2.89
C PRO A 123 -6.56 11.91 4.19
N SER A 124 -7.43 12.35 5.13
CA SER A 124 -7.61 11.67 6.43
C SER A 124 -7.92 10.19 6.26
N ARG A 125 -8.76 9.84 5.30
CA ARG A 125 -9.10 8.45 5.00
C ARG A 125 -7.90 7.62 4.52
N SER A 126 -7.00 8.21 3.76
CA SER A 126 -5.75 7.54 3.35
C SER A 126 -4.85 7.27 4.54
N VAL A 127 -4.77 8.20 5.49
CA VAL A 127 -4.01 8.03 6.74
C VAL A 127 -4.58 6.88 7.57
N GLU A 128 -5.91 6.81 7.73
CA GLU A 128 -6.58 5.70 8.42
C GLU A 128 -6.27 4.34 7.78
N LEU A 129 -6.34 4.28 6.44
CA LEU A 129 -6.04 3.07 5.69
C LEU A 129 -4.58 2.64 5.81
N ILE A 130 -3.63 3.59 5.81
CA ILE A 130 -2.21 3.30 6.05
C ILE A 130 -2.03 2.74 7.46
N ARG A 131 -2.66 3.36 8.47
CA ARG A 131 -2.61 2.85 9.84
C ARG A 131 -3.17 1.42 9.95
N HIS A 132 -4.30 1.16 9.32
CA HIS A 132 -4.88 -0.19 9.29
C HIS A 132 -3.92 -1.19 8.65
N PHE A 133 -3.34 -0.83 7.50
CA PHE A 133 -2.31 -1.63 6.84
C PHE A 133 -1.10 -1.92 7.75
N GLU A 134 -0.63 -0.92 8.50
CA GLU A 134 0.48 -1.08 9.43
C GLU A 134 0.14 -2.05 10.56
N LEU A 135 -1.03 -1.93 11.16
CA LEU A 135 -1.49 -2.81 12.25
C LEU A 135 -1.65 -4.26 11.77
N GLU A 136 -2.26 -4.49 10.61
CA GLU A 136 -2.40 -5.83 10.05
C GLU A 136 -1.06 -6.49 9.70
N ASN A 137 -0.11 -5.70 9.21
CA ASN A 137 1.22 -6.20 8.86
C ASN A 137 2.21 -6.21 10.03
N ASN A 138 1.87 -5.61 11.16
CA ASN A 138 2.67 -5.58 12.38
C ASN A 138 1.78 -5.72 13.62
N PRO A 139 1.22 -6.91 13.89
CA PRO A 139 0.36 -7.13 15.06
C PRO A 139 1.01 -6.78 16.39
N ALA A 140 2.35 -6.84 16.47
CA ALA A 140 3.07 -6.48 17.68
C ALA A 140 2.91 -4.98 18.02
N GLN A 141 2.79 -4.13 17.03
CA GLN A 141 2.55 -2.70 17.26
C GLN A 141 1.14 -2.46 17.84
N GLY A 142 0.11 -3.10 17.27
CA GLY A 142 -1.25 -3.03 17.81
C GLY A 142 -1.31 -3.52 19.26
N PHE A 143 -0.65 -4.63 19.56
CA PHE A 143 -0.53 -5.13 20.92
C PHE A 143 0.14 -4.13 21.87
N LEU A 144 1.23 -3.50 21.45
CA LEU A 144 1.91 -2.50 22.28
C LEU A 144 1.05 -1.26 22.51
N GLU A 145 0.35 -0.77 21.48
CA GLU A 145 -0.53 0.39 21.58
C GLU A 145 -1.74 0.13 22.49
N GLU A 146 -2.30 -1.09 22.46
CA GLU A 146 -3.47 -1.45 23.26
C GLU A 146 -3.15 -1.83 24.70
N CYS A 147 -2.02 -2.50 24.92
CA CYS A 147 -1.71 -3.12 26.22
C CYS A 147 -0.69 -2.32 27.05
N PHE A 148 0.00 -1.35 26.46
CA PHE A 148 1.06 -0.62 27.14
C PHE A 148 0.90 0.89 27.02
N VAL A 149 1.33 1.59 28.06
CA VAL A 149 1.47 3.05 28.07
C VAL A 149 2.96 3.37 28.07
N GLN A 150 3.41 4.11 27.05
CA GLN A 150 4.79 4.55 27.01
C GLN A 150 5.07 5.58 28.09
N ARG A 151 6.13 5.35 28.87
CA ARG A 151 6.66 6.26 29.90
C ARG A 151 8.15 6.45 29.71
N GLU A 152 8.67 7.59 30.14
CA GLU A 152 10.11 7.88 30.07
C GLU A 152 10.93 6.94 30.95
N GLU A 153 10.38 6.57 32.10
CA GLU A 153 10.98 5.61 33.03
C GLU A 153 10.01 4.45 33.28
N GLY A 154 10.49 3.26 33.14
CA GLY A 154 9.73 2.05 33.43
C GLY A 154 10.28 0.85 32.66
N TRP A 155 10.05 -0.33 33.24
CA TRP A 155 10.37 -1.60 32.60
C TRP A 155 9.29 -2.62 32.93
N VAL A 156 9.13 -3.58 32.04
CA VAL A 156 8.18 -4.69 32.23
C VAL A 156 8.94 -6.01 32.00
N PRO A 157 8.79 -7.00 32.89
CA PRO A 157 9.40 -8.30 32.69
C PRO A 157 8.98 -8.93 31.34
N LEU A 158 9.94 -9.45 30.57
CA LEU A 158 9.68 -10.04 29.27
C LEU A 158 8.68 -11.20 29.32
N GLU A 159 8.70 -11.96 30.41
CA GLU A 159 7.76 -13.07 30.65
C GLU A 159 6.31 -12.57 30.70
N TRP A 160 6.05 -11.43 31.32
CA TRP A 160 4.73 -10.82 31.37
C TRP A 160 4.29 -10.36 29.99
N VAL A 161 5.19 -9.76 29.23
CA VAL A 161 4.93 -9.35 27.85
C VAL A 161 4.54 -10.55 26.99
N TRP A 162 5.26 -11.69 27.13
CA TRP A 162 4.96 -12.93 26.41
C TRP A 162 3.58 -13.51 26.76
N ASN A 163 3.26 -13.57 28.05
CA ASN A 163 1.97 -14.11 28.50
C ASN A 163 0.81 -13.25 28.01
N LEU A 164 0.95 -11.93 28.14
CA LEU A 164 -0.05 -10.98 27.66
C LEU A 164 -0.20 -11.01 26.14
N TRP A 165 0.91 -11.13 25.41
CA TRP A 165 0.89 -11.33 23.96
C TRP A 165 0.15 -12.60 23.55
N ALA A 166 0.38 -13.70 24.22
CA ALA A 166 -0.31 -14.97 23.93
C ALA A 166 -1.81 -14.89 24.18
N GLU A 167 -2.24 -14.14 25.19
CA GLU A 167 -3.66 -13.88 25.46
C GLU A 167 -4.28 -12.94 24.44
N TRP A 168 -3.60 -11.85 24.12
CA TRP A 168 -4.03 -10.88 23.14
C TRP A 168 -4.22 -11.53 21.75
N ARG A 169 -3.28 -12.34 21.31
CA ARG A 169 -3.37 -13.10 20.05
C ARG A 169 -4.52 -14.09 19.97
N ARG A 170 -5.03 -14.56 21.10
CA ARG A 170 -6.21 -15.45 21.11
C ARG A 170 -7.52 -14.71 20.97
N LYS A 171 -7.53 -13.41 21.27
CA LYS A 171 -8.73 -12.56 21.22
C LYS A 171 -8.86 -11.77 19.90
N ASN A 172 -7.75 -11.55 19.25
CA ASN A 172 -7.60 -10.84 17.97
C ASN A 172 -7.00 -11.77 16.89
#